data_a992f98bc06d0fb30871c16fe66586ba
#
_entry.id   a992f98bc06d0fb30871c16fe66586ba
#
_cell.length_a   1.000
_cell.length_b   1.000
_cell.length_c   1.000
_cell.angle_alpha   90.00
_cell.angle_beta   90.00
_cell.angle_gamma   90.00
#
_symmetry.space_group_name_H-M   'P 1'
#
loop_
_entity.id
_entity.type
_entity.pdbx_description
1 polymer ?
#
loop_
_entity_poly.entity_id
_entity_poly.type
_entity_poly.pdbx_seq_one_letter_code
_entity_poly.pdbx_strand_id
1 'polypeptide(L)'
;MSALPKEVQYNKPMASLPADTTMSQVIVRPSNGATFSGDGNIIQFDLPAHSFLQPNSLCLNLNINIAPNANTNIIKMRGVPAASWIGRVETIVGGSLLEAVNDYGRLYNLISQCKLSYDEKAALATEFGYGGGGVDGLNEVVPSFINLNGRLGPTSANTNGAAGKFPVSLPLGCLLSSCTELIPLGHMGGVRIQITTAQVAEYITATIQDGTATTMPTMTFSDLELTFDLVNFGAGMDSVVRSMATPSGDLVLKSQGWNVTNVNFPNLAAATDATYIYNVRLSSIKSLVLQLTGEAGNKSVNAGYDAMKVGTTGSVQFFLANRPFPPTPLRETNTAAVKSSLRQAFGEAHDIYSSRNAIPTTQWESAANLLQADSTASSVTAPACHFYGINTEKLSSNQVMLSGESSQLTPINVRVNTSSATEAAATLSLYAVYDALIALNINSRQVAVRV
;
A
#
# COMPACT_ATOMS: atom_id res chain seq x y z
N MET A 1 -3.24 19.61 42.15
CA MET A 1 -4.51 19.80 41.42
C MET A 1 -4.85 18.47 40.75
N SER A 2 -5.90 17.80 41.20
CA SER A 2 -6.37 16.58 40.53
C SER A 2 -6.95 16.98 39.17
N ALA A 3 -6.35 16.51 38.09
CA ALA A 3 -6.91 16.71 36.76
C ALA A 3 -8.27 15.98 36.68
N LEU A 4 -9.33 16.71 36.42
CA LEU A 4 -10.65 16.14 36.18
C LEU A 4 -10.57 15.22 34.94
N PRO A 5 -11.26 14.06 34.93
CA PRO A 5 -11.39 13.23 33.78
C PRO A 5 -11.87 14.04 32.56
N LYS A 6 -11.38 13.70 31.37
CA LYS A 6 -11.71 14.43 30.12
C LYS A 6 -13.21 14.48 29.85
N GLU A 7 -13.94 13.45 30.28
CA GLU A 7 -15.39 13.30 30.12
C GLU A 7 -16.21 14.30 30.95
N VAL A 8 -15.65 14.87 32.01
CA VAL A 8 -16.29 15.88 32.89
C VAL A 8 -15.75 17.29 32.68
N GLN A 9 -14.93 17.51 31.66
CA GLN A 9 -14.41 18.83 31.29
C GLN A 9 -15.37 19.54 30.33
N TYR A 10 -16.55 19.95 30.80
CA TYR A 10 -17.56 20.66 30.00
C TYR A 10 -17.15 22.06 29.53
N ASN A 11 -16.10 22.62 30.10
CA ASN A 11 -15.61 23.98 29.82
C ASN A 11 -14.44 24.01 28.84
N LYS A 12 -14.28 23.01 27.95
CA LYS A 12 -13.37 23.17 26.81
C LYS A 12 -13.97 24.22 25.88
N PRO A 13 -13.29 25.34 25.63
CA PRO A 13 -13.75 26.27 24.62
C PRO A 13 -13.80 25.50 23.29
N MET A 14 -15.01 25.20 22.81
CA MET A 14 -15.20 24.79 21.43
C MET A 14 -14.89 26.04 20.61
N ALA A 15 -13.74 26.10 19.98
CA ALA A 15 -13.43 27.14 19.03
C ALA A 15 -14.40 26.99 17.86
N SER A 16 -15.26 27.99 17.66
CA SER A 16 -16.05 28.09 16.44
C SER A 16 -15.10 28.33 15.27
N LEU A 17 -15.40 27.73 14.14
CA LEU A 17 -14.68 28.03 12.89
C LEU A 17 -14.79 29.56 12.63
N PRO A 18 -13.73 30.22 12.15
CA PRO A 18 -13.81 31.60 11.66
C PRO A 18 -14.94 31.75 10.66
N ALA A 19 -15.64 32.88 10.70
CA ALA A 19 -16.80 33.13 9.83
C ALA A 19 -16.47 33.07 8.32
N ASP A 20 -15.23 33.36 7.96
CA ASP A 20 -14.74 33.36 6.58
C ASP A 20 -14.17 32.01 6.13
N THR A 21 -14.39 30.96 6.90
CA THR A 21 -13.88 29.62 6.55
C THR A 21 -14.65 29.07 5.34
N THR A 22 -13.92 28.74 4.28
CA THR A 22 -14.45 28.12 3.08
C THR A 22 -13.73 26.81 2.80
N MET A 23 -14.46 25.81 2.32
CA MET A 23 -13.92 24.54 1.85
C MET A 23 -14.19 24.41 0.36
N SER A 24 -13.20 24.02 -0.40
CA SER A 24 -13.31 23.79 -1.84
C SER A 24 -12.64 22.50 -2.24
N GLN A 25 -13.31 21.72 -3.07
CA GLN A 25 -12.70 20.59 -3.74
C GLN A 25 -11.91 21.10 -4.95
N VAL A 26 -10.69 20.66 -5.09
CA VAL A 26 -9.78 21.04 -6.17
C VAL A 26 -9.44 19.79 -7.00
N ILE A 27 -9.38 19.99 -8.31
CA ILE A 27 -8.98 18.96 -9.27
C ILE A 27 -7.70 19.45 -9.94
N VAL A 28 -6.66 18.61 -9.87
CA VAL A 28 -5.38 18.87 -10.52
C VAL A 28 -5.12 17.78 -11.55
N ARG A 29 -4.76 18.19 -12.76
CA ARG A 29 -4.33 17.30 -13.85
C ARG A 29 -2.82 17.17 -13.90
N PRO A 30 -2.28 16.09 -14.48
CA PRO A 30 -0.83 15.94 -14.61
C PRO A 30 -0.22 17.12 -15.38
N SER A 31 0.91 17.62 -14.87
CA SER A 31 1.63 18.74 -15.48
C SER A 31 2.47 18.33 -16.70
N ASN A 32 2.74 17.04 -16.87
CA ASN A 32 3.66 16.53 -17.88
C ASN A 32 3.03 15.69 -18.99
N GLY A 33 1.71 15.61 -19.07
CA GLY A 33 1.01 14.88 -20.13
C GLY A 33 -0.46 14.62 -19.83
N ALA A 34 -1.20 14.15 -20.82
CA ALA A 34 -2.62 13.80 -20.69
C ALA A 34 -2.86 12.28 -20.75
N THR A 35 -1.94 11.53 -21.35
CA THR A 35 -2.03 10.08 -21.52
C THR A 35 -0.66 9.47 -21.28
N PHE A 36 -0.62 8.36 -20.55
CA PHE A 36 0.62 7.70 -20.17
C PHE A 36 0.54 6.21 -20.48
N SER A 37 1.67 5.59 -20.82
CA SER A 37 1.75 4.15 -21.00
C SER A 37 2.02 3.43 -19.68
N GLY A 38 1.82 2.11 -19.68
CA GLY A 38 1.98 1.27 -18.49
C GLY A 38 3.41 0.90 -18.10
N ASP A 39 4.44 1.41 -18.79
CA ASP A 39 5.81 0.96 -18.61
C ASP A 39 6.75 2.08 -18.15
N GLY A 40 6.92 2.22 -16.85
CA GLY A 40 7.95 3.09 -16.25
C GLY A 40 7.75 4.59 -16.48
N ASN A 41 6.56 5.02 -16.89
CA ASN A 41 6.27 6.44 -17.09
C ASN A 41 6.10 7.18 -15.76
N ILE A 42 6.48 8.45 -15.79
CA ILE A 42 6.37 9.35 -14.66
C ILE A 42 5.18 10.27 -14.88
N ILE A 43 4.29 10.36 -13.91
CA ILE A 43 3.11 11.22 -13.88
C ILE A 43 3.29 12.22 -12.75
N GLN A 44 3.17 13.52 -13.01
CA GLN A 44 3.46 14.57 -12.03
C GLN A 44 2.22 15.43 -11.78
N PHE A 45 1.89 15.61 -10.51
CA PHE A 45 0.83 16.50 -10.05
C PHE A 45 1.42 17.60 -9.17
N ASP A 46 1.26 18.84 -9.56
CA ASP A 46 1.71 20.01 -8.79
C ASP A 46 0.52 20.56 -8.00
N LEU A 47 0.59 20.51 -6.66
CA LEU A 47 -0.47 21.03 -5.80
C LEU A 47 -0.39 22.56 -5.69
N PRO A 48 -1.55 23.26 -5.56
CA PRO A 48 -1.56 24.70 -5.41
C PRO A 48 -0.87 25.13 -4.10
N ALA A 49 -0.08 26.21 -4.17
CA ALA A 49 0.68 26.73 -3.04
C ALA A 49 -0.13 27.75 -2.21
N HIS A 50 -1.36 27.42 -1.88
CA HIS A 50 -2.24 28.27 -1.05
C HIS A 50 -3.19 27.39 -0.23
N SER A 51 -3.79 27.96 0.80
CA SER A 51 -4.76 27.30 1.67
C SER A 51 -4.19 26.09 2.44
N PHE A 52 -5.04 25.33 3.07
CA PHE A 52 -4.70 24.14 3.86
C PHE A 52 -5.25 22.91 3.17
N LEU A 53 -4.39 21.91 2.99
CA LEU A 53 -4.82 20.59 2.50
C LEU A 53 -5.44 19.81 3.65
N GLN A 54 -6.63 19.25 3.40
CA GLN A 54 -7.24 18.30 4.31
C GLN A 54 -6.58 16.92 4.11
N PRO A 55 -5.95 16.35 5.14
CA PRO A 55 -5.44 14.99 5.08
C PRO A 55 -6.56 13.98 4.73
N ASN A 56 -6.20 12.85 4.17
CA ASN A 56 -7.12 11.80 3.72
C ASN A 56 -8.13 12.19 2.61
N SER A 57 -8.03 13.39 2.04
CA SER A 57 -8.88 13.79 0.92
C SER A 57 -8.28 13.53 -0.46
N LEU A 58 -6.99 13.16 -0.51
CA LEU A 58 -6.30 12.87 -1.78
C LEU A 58 -6.87 11.63 -2.46
N CYS A 59 -7.43 11.81 -3.63
CA CYS A 59 -8.01 10.74 -4.44
C CYS A 59 -7.56 10.86 -5.90
N LEU A 60 -7.04 9.78 -6.45
CA LEU A 60 -6.60 9.69 -7.84
C LEU A 60 -7.69 9.04 -8.68
N ASN A 61 -8.25 9.78 -9.61
CA ASN A 61 -9.24 9.31 -10.58
C ASN A 61 -8.60 9.16 -11.95
N LEU A 62 -8.88 8.09 -12.65
CA LEU A 62 -8.36 7.85 -14.00
C LEU A 62 -9.16 6.81 -14.75
N ASN A 63 -8.92 6.75 -16.06
CA ASN A 63 -9.37 5.65 -16.90
C ASN A 63 -8.18 4.75 -17.24
N ILE A 64 -8.33 3.46 -16.99
CA ILE A 64 -7.40 2.43 -17.43
C ILE A 64 -7.90 1.90 -18.78
N ASN A 65 -7.05 2.00 -19.80
CA ASN A 65 -7.35 1.49 -21.13
C ASN A 65 -6.45 0.30 -21.41
N ILE A 66 -7.04 -0.82 -21.79
CA ILE A 66 -6.34 -2.06 -22.12
C ILE A 66 -6.61 -2.37 -23.58
N ALA A 67 -5.54 -2.45 -24.37
CA ALA A 67 -5.61 -2.93 -25.74
C ALA A 67 -4.97 -4.33 -25.80
N PRO A 68 -5.78 -5.39 -26.03
CA PRO A 68 -5.26 -6.74 -26.14
C PRO A 68 -4.45 -6.88 -27.42
N ASN A 69 -3.48 -7.78 -27.41
CA ASN A 69 -2.82 -8.24 -28.63
C ASN A 69 -3.64 -9.32 -29.33
N ALA A 70 -3.37 -9.54 -30.61
CA ALA A 70 -4.17 -10.36 -31.51
C ALA A 70 -4.52 -11.79 -31.04
N ASN A 71 -3.80 -12.33 -30.06
CA ASN A 71 -3.98 -13.69 -29.56
C ASN A 71 -4.28 -13.75 -28.04
N THR A 72 -4.67 -12.66 -27.41
CA THR A 72 -4.88 -12.63 -25.95
C THR A 72 -6.34 -12.89 -25.63
N ASN A 73 -6.67 -14.02 -25.01
CA ASN A 73 -8.05 -14.39 -24.70
C ASN A 73 -8.52 -13.90 -23.34
N ILE A 74 -7.64 -13.90 -22.34
CA ILE A 74 -7.99 -13.49 -20.99
C ILE A 74 -6.87 -12.60 -20.45
N ILE A 75 -7.24 -11.42 -19.97
CA ILE A 75 -6.33 -10.51 -19.28
C ILE A 75 -6.82 -10.36 -17.86
N LYS A 76 -5.92 -10.56 -16.92
CA LYS A 76 -6.17 -10.38 -15.47
C LYS A 76 -5.22 -9.34 -14.93
N MET A 77 -5.75 -8.33 -14.24
CA MET A 77 -4.93 -7.47 -13.40
C MET A 77 -4.78 -8.13 -12.01
N ARG A 78 -3.58 -8.11 -11.47
CA ARG A 78 -3.28 -8.64 -10.15
C ARG A 78 -3.43 -7.56 -9.08
N GLY A 79 -3.74 -7.98 -7.86
CA GLY A 79 -3.94 -7.06 -6.74
C GLY A 79 -5.20 -6.19 -6.88
N VAL A 80 -5.12 -4.96 -6.43
CA VAL A 80 -6.19 -3.95 -6.57
C VAL A 80 -5.99 -3.23 -7.91
N PRO A 81 -6.87 -3.40 -8.90
CA PRO A 81 -6.66 -2.84 -10.24
C PRO A 81 -6.40 -1.33 -10.27
N ALA A 82 -7.09 -0.56 -9.42
CA ALA A 82 -6.88 0.88 -9.29
C ALA A 82 -5.45 1.27 -8.88
N ALA A 83 -4.75 0.40 -8.14
CA ALA A 83 -3.42 0.68 -7.58
C ALA A 83 -2.30 -0.17 -8.21
N SER A 84 -2.61 -1.33 -8.79
CA SER A 84 -1.61 -2.33 -9.17
C SER A 84 -0.61 -1.85 -10.23
N TRP A 85 -1.01 -0.89 -11.06
CA TRP A 85 -0.17 -0.27 -12.08
C TRP A 85 0.84 0.75 -11.52
N ILE A 86 0.73 1.11 -10.24
CA ILE A 86 1.61 2.08 -9.60
C ILE A 86 2.83 1.35 -9.04
N GLY A 87 3.99 1.60 -9.62
CA GLY A 87 5.26 1.07 -9.14
C GLY A 87 5.80 1.86 -7.96
N ARG A 88 5.72 3.21 -8.03
CA ARG A 88 6.28 4.08 -6.99
C ARG A 88 5.48 5.37 -6.86
N VAL A 89 5.32 5.81 -5.62
CA VAL A 89 4.75 7.13 -5.28
C VAL A 89 5.81 7.94 -4.54
N GLU A 90 6.05 9.16 -4.99
CA GLU A 90 6.97 10.10 -4.38
C GLU A 90 6.26 11.38 -4.02
N THR A 91 6.56 11.90 -2.84
CA THR A 91 6.14 13.22 -2.40
C THR A 91 7.37 14.13 -2.33
N ILE A 92 7.36 15.19 -3.13
CA ILE A 92 8.45 16.14 -3.24
C ILE A 92 7.95 17.50 -2.75
N VAL A 93 8.68 18.12 -1.84
CA VAL A 93 8.34 19.43 -1.28
C VAL A 93 9.54 20.36 -1.37
N GLY A 94 9.34 21.54 -1.97
CA GLY A 94 10.43 22.51 -2.17
C GLY A 94 11.63 21.96 -2.96
N GLY A 95 11.40 20.98 -3.83
CA GLY A 95 12.45 20.29 -4.58
C GLY A 95 13.17 19.16 -3.82
N SER A 96 12.84 18.94 -2.54
CA SER A 96 13.39 17.87 -1.72
C SER A 96 12.44 16.69 -1.66
N LEU A 97 12.95 15.47 -1.77
CA LEU A 97 12.18 14.26 -1.61
C LEU A 97 11.78 14.07 -0.14
N LEU A 98 10.49 14.09 0.12
CA LEU A 98 9.93 13.88 1.45
C LEU A 98 9.72 12.39 1.75
N GLU A 99 9.15 11.68 0.80
CA GLU A 99 8.81 10.26 0.87
C GLU A 99 8.95 9.61 -0.49
N ALA A 100 9.36 8.36 -0.49
CA ALA A 100 9.28 7.48 -1.66
C ALA A 100 8.80 6.10 -1.23
N VAL A 101 7.64 5.71 -1.71
CA VAL A 101 7.06 4.39 -1.48
C VAL A 101 7.23 3.56 -2.74
N ASN A 102 8.12 2.57 -2.69
CA ASN A 102 8.33 1.61 -3.77
C ASN A 102 7.27 0.52 -3.72
N ASP A 103 7.07 -0.18 -4.84
CA ASP A 103 6.10 -1.29 -4.95
C ASP A 103 4.70 -0.92 -4.40
N TYR A 104 4.27 0.30 -4.70
CA TYR A 104 3.04 0.87 -4.14
C TYR A 104 1.81 -0.02 -4.40
N GLY A 105 1.68 -0.59 -5.59
CA GLY A 105 0.57 -1.47 -5.92
C GLY A 105 0.52 -2.71 -5.04
N ARG A 106 1.67 -3.31 -4.72
CA ARG A 106 1.78 -4.47 -3.81
C ARG A 106 1.45 -4.07 -2.38
N LEU A 107 1.96 -2.93 -1.91
CA LEU A 107 1.62 -2.37 -0.60
C LEU A 107 0.13 -2.12 -0.47
N TYR A 108 -0.49 -1.50 -1.49
CA TYR A 108 -1.92 -1.22 -1.48
C TYR A 108 -2.75 -2.52 -1.44
N ASN A 109 -2.32 -3.54 -2.19
CA ASN A 109 -2.94 -4.87 -2.13
C ASN A 109 -2.83 -5.47 -0.73
N LEU A 110 -1.66 -5.45 -0.09
CA LEU A 110 -1.47 -5.92 1.28
C LEU A 110 -2.45 -5.23 2.24
N ILE A 111 -2.52 -3.91 2.20
CA ILE A 111 -3.43 -3.11 3.06
C ILE A 111 -4.89 -3.49 2.79
N SER A 112 -5.28 -3.57 1.53
CA SER A 112 -6.64 -3.94 1.12
C SER A 112 -7.00 -5.35 1.58
N GLN A 113 -6.10 -6.33 1.42
CA GLN A 113 -6.36 -7.70 1.87
C GLN A 113 -6.50 -7.81 3.38
N CYS A 114 -5.71 -7.07 4.15
CA CYS A 114 -5.73 -7.13 5.61
C CYS A 114 -6.84 -6.29 6.25
N LYS A 115 -7.19 -5.14 5.66
CA LYS A 115 -8.11 -4.17 6.28
C LYS A 115 -9.54 -4.26 5.76
N LEU A 116 -9.75 -4.57 4.48
CA LEU A 116 -11.06 -4.58 3.86
C LEU A 116 -11.69 -5.97 3.93
N SER A 117 -12.89 -6.06 4.48
CA SER A 117 -13.71 -7.26 4.46
C SER A 117 -14.19 -7.58 3.03
N TYR A 118 -14.76 -8.76 2.86
CA TYR A 118 -15.38 -9.17 1.60
C TYR A 118 -16.45 -8.18 1.13
N ASP A 119 -17.35 -7.80 2.03
CA ASP A 119 -18.46 -6.90 1.70
C ASP A 119 -17.96 -5.49 1.38
N GLU A 120 -16.95 -5.00 2.09
CA GLU A 120 -16.30 -3.72 1.79
C GLU A 120 -15.62 -3.73 0.42
N LYS A 121 -14.92 -4.81 0.05
CA LYS A 121 -14.34 -4.97 -1.28
C LYS A 121 -15.42 -5.03 -2.36
N ALA A 122 -16.53 -5.72 -2.09
CA ALA A 122 -17.68 -5.78 -3.01
C ALA A 122 -18.32 -4.41 -3.21
N ALA A 123 -18.48 -3.63 -2.14
CA ALA A 123 -19.00 -2.27 -2.22
C ALA A 123 -18.09 -1.32 -3.01
N LEU A 124 -16.77 -1.47 -2.86
CA LEU A 124 -15.75 -0.68 -3.57
C LEU A 124 -15.38 -1.23 -4.95
N ALA A 125 -16.07 -2.28 -5.43
CA ALA A 125 -15.70 -2.97 -6.66
C ALA A 125 -15.65 -2.02 -7.88
N THR A 126 -16.57 -1.08 -7.98
CA THR A 126 -16.60 -0.12 -9.09
C THR A 126 -15.44 0.88 -9.01
N GLU A 127 -15.09 1.34 -7.80
CA GLU A 127 -14.04 2.33 -7.60
C GLU A 127 -12.66 1.71 -7.79
N PHE A 128 -12.46 0.52 -7.25
CA PHE A 128 -11.17 -0.19 -7.32
C PHE A 128 -10.96 -0.98 -8.60
N GLY A 129 -11.98 -1.02 -9.48
CA GLY A 129 -11.91 -1.76 -10.74
C GLY A 129 -11.99 -3.28 -10.56
N TYR A 130 -12.51 -3.77 -9.44
CA TYR A 130 -12.81 -5.19 -9.30
C TYR A 130 -13.90 -5.59 -10.28
N GLY A 131 -13.72 -6.70 -10.96
CA GLY A 131 -14.74 -7.24 -11.84
C GLY A 131 -16.00 -7.60 -11.07
N GLY A 132 -17.12 -6.95 -11.42
CA GLY A 132 -18.41 -7.32 -10.85
C GLY A 132 -18.81 -8.73 -11.27
N GLY A 133 -18.91 -9.67 -10.34
CA GLY A 133 -19.59 -10.93 -10.54
C GLY A 133 -18.73 -12.13 -11.00
N GLY A 134 -17.44 -12.10 -10.87
CA GLY A 134 -16.63 -13.32 -10.87
C GLY A 134 -16.76 -14.04 -9.54
N VAL A 135 -17.91 -14.60 -9.25
CA VAL A 135 -18.04 -15.57 -8.17
C VAL A 135 -17.57 -16.88 -8.77
N ASP A 136 -16.32 -17.21 -8.62
CA ASP A 136 -15.90 -18.59 -8.64
C ASP A 136 -16.62 -19.25 -7.49
N GLY A 137 -17.56 -20.17 -7.74
CA GLY A 137 -18.39 -20.95 -6.83
C GLY A 137 -18.11 -21.02 -5.34
N LEU A 138 -17.24 -20.18 -4.82
CA LEU A 138 -16.72 -20.09 -3.48
C LEU A 138 -17.10 -18.79 -2.75
N ASN A 139 -18.00 -17.97 -3.27
CA ASN A 139 -18.42 -16.70 -2.66
C ASN A 139 -17.28 -15.71 -2.36
N GLU A 140 -16.21 -15.71 -3.11
CA GLU A 140 -15.09 -14.79 -2.94
C GLU A 140 -15.11 -13.71 -4.01
N VAL A 141 -14.98 -12.44 -3.61
CA VAL A 141 -14.65 -11.36 -4.53
C VAL A 141 -13.20 -11.57 -4.92
N VAL A 142 -13.00 -12.20 -6.06
CA VAL A 142 -11.67 -12.35 -6.63
C VAL A 142 -11.27 -11.00 -7.18
N PRO A 143 -10.30 -10.31 -6.59
CA PRO A 143 -9.74 -9.12 -7.21
C PRO A 143 -9.14 -9.56 -8.53
N SER A 144 -9.51 -8.87 -9.61
CA SER A 144 -8.72 -8.91 -10.84
C SER A 144 -9.19 -9.66 -12.08
N PHE A 145 -10.45 -9.95 -12.23
CA PHE A 145 -10.92 -10.36 -13.56
C PHE A 145 -11.48 -9.20 -14.35
N ILE A 146 -10.69 -8.64 -15.24
CA ILE A 146 -11.21 -7.83 -16.32
C ILE A 146 -11.42 -8.77 -17.51
N ASN A 147 -12.67 -9.16 -17.72
CA ASN A 147 -13.03 -9.77 -18.98
C ASN A 147 -13.21 -8.63 -19.98
N LEU A 148 -12.33 -8.55 -20.96
CA LEU A 148 -12.38 -7.52 -22.01
C LEU A 148 -13.65 -7.57 -22.89
N ASN A 149 -14.45 -8.61 -22.77
CA ASN A 149 -15.72 -8.74 -23.46
C ASN A 149 -16.89 -8.01 -22.82
N GLY A 150 -16.60 -6.93 -22.11
CA GLY A 150 -17.59 -6.13 -21.43
C GLY A 150 -17.86 -6.66 -20.03
N ARG A 151 -17.45 -5.93 -19.09
CA ARG A 151 -17.73 -5.87 -17.64
C ARG A 151 -18.39 -7.07 -16.93
N LEU A 152 -18.80 -8.13 -17.61
CA LEU A 152 -19.68 -9.14 -17.06
C LEU A 152 -19.45 -10.51 -17.71
N GLY A 153 -18.91 -11.42 -16.92
CA GLY A 153 -19.19 -12.83 -17.09
C GLY A 153 -18.16 -13.67 -17.85
N PRO A 154 -18.05 -14.92 -17.42
CA PRO A 154 -17.26 -15.93 -18.09
C PRO A 154 -18.06 -16.43 -19.28
N THR A 155 -17.84 -15.91 -20.45
CA THR A 155 -18.40 -16.56 -21.64
C THR A 155 -17.41 -16.54 -22.78
N SER A 156 -17.04 -17.76 -23.13
CA SER A 156 -16.58 -18.22 -24.44
C SER A 156 -15.51 -17.39 -25.14
N ALA A 157 -14.48 -18.12 -25.50
CA ALA A 157 -13.50 -17.84 -26.52
C ALA A 157 -13.86 -16.62 -27.39
N ASN A 158 -13.21 -15.52 -27.15
CA ASN A 158 -13.33 -14.39 -28.03
C ASN A 158 -12.03 -14.15 -28.73
N THR A 159 -12.10 -14.42 -29.97
CA THR A 159 -10.99 -14.44 -30.93
C THR A 159 -10.44 -13.05 -31.27
N ASN A 160 -11.00 -11.96 -30.77
CA ASN A 160 -10.46 -10.60 -30.96
C ASN A 160 -10.95 -9.73 -29.82
N GLY A 161 -10.17 -9.66 -28.75
CA GLY A 161 -10.50 -8.82 -27.60
C GLY A 161 -10.69 -7.37 -27.99
N ALA A 162 -11.85 -6.83 -27.74
CA ALA A 162 -12.08 -5.41 -27.88
C ALA A 162 -11.30 -4.66 -26.81
N ALA A 163 -10.70 -3.53 -27.18
CA ALA A 163 -10.07 -2.63 -26.21
C ALA A 163 -11.07 -2.27 -25.11
N GLY A 164 -10.66 -2.44 -23.86
CA GLY A 164 -11.47 -2.12 -22.70
C GLY A 164 -11.03 -0.82 -22.06
N LYS A 165 -11.99 0.05 -21.71
CA LYS A 165 -11.77 1.27 -20.93
C LYS A 165 -12.61 1.19 -19.67
N PHE A 166 -12.02 1.38 -18.50
CA PHE A 166 -12.76 1.39 -17.25
C PHE A 166 -12.24 2.47 -16.30
N PRO A 167 -13.15 3.22 -15.67
CA PRO A 167 -12.80 4.23 -14.69
C PRO A 167 -12.44 3.57 -13.36
N VAL A 168 -11.46 4.15 -12.67
CA VAL A 168 -11.10 3.79 -11.30
C VAL A 168 -10.88 5.05 -10.46
N SER A 169 -11.10 4.91 -9.16
CA SER A 169 -10.87 5.94 -8.17
C SER A 169 -10.10 5.34 -7.00
N LEU A 170 -8.95 5.94 -6.67
CA LEU A 170 -8.02 5.42 -5.68
C LEU A 170 -7.71 6.47 -4.62
N PRO A 171 -8.11 6.27 -3.35
CA PRO A 171 -7.56 7.05 -2.25
C PRO A 171 -6.04 6.90 -2.22
N LEU A 172 -5.32 8.00 -2.40
CA LEU A 172 -3.86 7.97 -2.50
C LEU A 172 -3.23 8.05 -1.10
N GLY A 173 -2.66 6.93 -0.64
CA GLY A 173 -1.91 6.86 0.60
C GLY A 173 -0.49 7.40 0.41
N CYS A 174 -0.18 8.50 1.08
CA CYS A 174 1.17 9.06 1.17
C CYS A 174 1.36 9.71 2.53
N LEU A 175 2.57 10.17 2.84
CA LEU A 175 2.87 10.80 4.11
C LEU A 175 1.98 12.01 4.40
N LEU A 176 1.63 12.79 3.38
CA LEU A 176 0.72 13.92 3.54
C LEU A 176 -0.72 13.49 3.86
N SER A 177 -1.20 12.42 3.25
CA SER A 177 -2.57 11.93 3.53
C SER A 177 -2.72 11.33 4.92
N SER A 178 -1.62 10.92 5.55
CA SER A 178 -1.60 10.33 6.89
C SER A 178 -1.39 11.34 8.02
N CYS A 179 -1.27 12.64 7.72
CA CYS A 179 -1.17 13.67 8.74
C CYS A 179 -2.43 13.76 9.58
N THR A 180 -2.27 14.09 10.86
CA THR A 180 -3.40 14.28 11.79
C THR A 180 -3.97 15.69 11.72
N GLU A 181 -3.16 16.67 11.31
CA GLU A 181 -3.51 18.08 11.22
C GLU A 181 -3.60 18.54 9.76
N LEU A 182 -4.29 19.67 9.55
CA LEU A 182 -4.35 20.34 8.25
C LEU A 182 -2.95 20.81 7.81
N ILE A 183 -2.63 20.61 6.55
CA ILE A 183 -1.30 20.89 5.99
C ILE A 183 -1.30 22.26 5.34
N PRO A 184 -0.50 23.23 5.81
CA PRO A 184 -0.47 24.60 5.28
C PRO A 184 0.34 24.66 3.97
N LEU A 185 -0.28 24.38 2.82
CA LEU A 185 0.39 24.38 1.50
C LEU A 185 1.03 25.71 1.14
N GLY A 186 0.44 26.84 1.59
CA GLY A 186 0.98 28.17 1.36
C GLY A 186 2.34 28.43 1.99
N HIS A 187 2.69 27.67 3.03
CA HIS A 187 3.98 27.78 3.72
C HIS A 187 5.00 26.71 3.25
N MET A 188 4.59 25.80 2.39
CA MET A 188 5.48 24.85 1.74
C MET A 188 6.08 25.42 0.46
N GLY A 189 7.28 25.05 0.11
CA GLY A 189 7.99 25.53 -1.09
C GLY A 189 7.50 24.97 -2.43
N GLY A 190 6.23 24.54 -2.48
CA GLY A 190 5.62 23.80 -3.58
C GLY A 190 5.62 22.30 -3.29
N VAL A 191 4.46 21.69 -3.48
CA VAL A 191 4.26 20.25 -3.26
C VAL A 191 3.98 19.58 -4.58
N ARG A 192 4.73 18.54 -4.89
CA ARG A 192 4.55 17.70 -6.06
C ARG A 192 4.36 16.25 -5.63
N ILE A 193 3.35 15.60 -6.18
CA ILE A 193 3.16 14.16 -6.09
C ILE A 193 3.57 13.57 -7.43
N GLN A 194 4.50 12.63 -7.39
CA GLN A 194 5.01 11.96 -8.57
C GLN A 194 4.68 10.47 -8.48
N ILE A 195 4.08 9.94 -9.53
CA ILE A 195 3.71 8.53 -9.65
C ILE A 195 4.51 7.93 -10.80
N THR A 196 5.23 6.86 -10.53
CA THR A 196 5.91 6.06 -11.57
C THR A 196 5.10 4.80 -11.81
N THR A 197 4.77 4.52 -13.07
CA THR A 197 4.03 3.31 -13.44
C THR A 197 4.92 2.08 -13.32
N ALA A 198 4.35 0.96 -12.88
CA ALA A 198 5.00 -0.34 -12.87
C ALA A 198 5.10 -0.92 -14.29
N GLN A 199 5.96 -1.92 -14.50
CA GLN A 199 5.99 -2.66 -15.77
C GLN A 199 4.73 -3.50 -15.91
N VAL A 200 4.14 -3.54 -17.11
CA VAL A 200 2.88 -4.26 -17.37
C VAL A 200 2.98 -5.73 -16.98
N ALA A 201 4.14 -6.36 -17.18
CA ALA A 201 4.40 -7.75 -16.80
C ALA A 201 4.31 -8.02 -15.28
N GLU A 202 4.40 -7.00 -14.44
CA GLU A 202 4.36 -7.17 -12.97
C GLU A 202 2.94 -7.29 -12.44
N TYR A 203 1.96 -6.63 -13.07
CA TYR A 203 0.59 -6.56 -12.56
C TYR A 203 -0.46 -7.15 -13.50
N ILE A 204 -0.08 -7.56 -14.72
CA ILE A 204 -0.97 -8.21 -15.67
C ILE A 204 -0.55 -9.66 -15.89
N THR A 205 -1.54 -10.52 -15.90
CA THR A 205 -1.43 -11.88 -16.42
C THR A 205 -2.26 -11.99 -17.68
N ALA A 206 -1.62 -12.34 -18.77
CA ALA A 206 -2.29 -12.62 -20.05
C ALA A 206 -2.24 -14.13 -20.32
N THR A 207 -3.39 -14.73 -20.59
CA THR A 207 -3.49 -16.15 -20.92
C THR A 207 -3.94 -16.32 -22.35
N ILE A 208 -3.31 -17.22 -23.08
CA ILE A 208 -3.66 -17.60 -24.45
C ILE A 208 -4.26 -19.00 -24.43
N GLN A 209 -5.27 -19.21 -25.25
CA GLN A 209 -5.99 -20.48 -25.35
C GLN A 209 -5.11 -21.67 -25.77
N ASP A 210 -4.00 -21.40 -26.47
CA ASP A 210 -3.12 -22.42 -27.05
C ASP A 210 -1.72 -22.51 -26.39
N GLY A 211 -1.54 -21.98 -25.20
CA GLY A 211 -0.33 -22.20 -24.39
C GLY A 211 0.92 -21.41 -24.78
N THR A 212 0.88 -20.58 -25.81
CA THR A 212 2.02 -19.76 -26.25
C THR A 212 1.77 -18.28 -25.94
N ALA A 213 2.08 -17.86 -24.73
CA ALA A 213 2.04 -16.45 -24.36
C ALA A 213 3.23 -15.70 -24.95
N THR A 214 2.98 -14.75 -25.82
CA THR A 214 4.09 -14.07 -26.47
C THR A 214 4.12 -12.57 -26.27
N THR A 215 3.00 -11.91 -26.03
CA THR A 215 3.04 -10.45 -25.96
C THR A 215 2.03 -9.93 -24.93
N MET A 216 2.51 -9.10 -24.01
CA MET A 216 1.65 -8.43 -23.04
C MET A 216 0.74 -7.42 -23.73
N PRO A 217 -0.49 -7.20 -23.21
CA PRO A 217 -1.38 -6.17 -23.73
C PRO A 217 -0.77 -4.79 -23.54
N THR A 218 -1.16 -3.85 -24.38
CA THR A 218 -0.78 -2.45 -24.20
C THR A 218 -1.71 -1.81 -23.18
N MET A 219 -1.10 -1.17 -22.18
CA MET A 219 -1.80 -0.42 -21.15
C MET A 219 -1.59 1.06 -21.34
N THR A 220 -2.67 1.83 -21.27
CA THR A 220 -2.59 3.30 -21.24
C THR A 220 -3.53 3.87 -20.20
N PHE A 221 -3.12 4.98 -19.60
CA PHE A 221 -3.86 5.71 -18.58
C PHE A 221 -4.26 7.06 -19.15
N SER A 222 -5.55 7.40 -19.04
CA SER A 222 -6.10 8.66 -19.53
C SER A 222 -7.02 9.29 -18.49
N ASP A 223 -7.37 10.56 -18.72
CA ASP A 223 -8.27 11.31 -17.86
C ASP A 223 -7.83 11.29 -16.38
N LEU A 224 -6.51 11.40 -16.14
CA LEU A 224 -5.96 11.42 -14.81
C LEU A 224 -6.28 12.73 -14.10
N GLU A 225 -6.87 12.62 -12.93
CA GLU A 225 -7.24 13.74 -12.08
C GLU A 225 -6.92 13.41 -10.62
N LEU A 226 -6.16 14.28 -9.97
CA LEU A 226 -5.95 14.22 -8.52
C LEU A 226 -6.93 15.19 -7.87
N THR A 227 -7.86 14.68 -7.09
CA THR A 227 -8.87 15.45 -6.37
C THR A 227 -8.53 15.51 -4.89
N PHE A 228 -8.75 16.66 -4.27
CA PHE A 228 -8.54 16.85 -2.84
C PHE A 228 -9.29 18.09 -2.34
N ASP A 229 -9.43 18.19 -1.03
CA ASP A 229 -10.13 19.27 -0.37
C ASP A 229 -9.15 20.30 0.20
N LEU A 230 -9.40 21.58 -0.09
CA LEU A 230 -8.70 22.72 0.48
C LEU A 230 -9.60 23.49 1.43
N VAL A 231 -9.07 23.81 2.59
CA VAL A 231 -9.71 24.66 3.58
C VAL A 231 -9.01 26.02 3.59
N ASN A 232 -9.78 27.09 3.47
CA ASN A 232 -9.31 28.45 3.60
C ASN A 232 -9.99 29.12 4.79
N PHE A 233 -9.21 29.64 5.72
CA PHE A 233 -9.69 30.28 6.94
C PHE A 233 -9.76 31.83 6.83
N GLY A 234 -9.55 32.38 5.63
CA GLY A 234 -9.56 33.83 5.41
C GLY A 234 -8.26 34.54 5.77
N ALA A 235 -8.29 35.87 5.67
CA ALA A 235 -7.15 36.72 5.95
C ALA A 235 -6.84 36.72 7.47
N GLY A 236 -5.61 36.49 7.82
CA GLY A 236 -5.16 36.49 9.24
C GLY A 236 -4.74 35.11 9.75
N MET A 237 -5.12 34.02 9.09
CA MET A 237 -4.71 32.68 9.50
C MET A 237 -3.19 32.46 9.37
N ASP A 238 -2.54 33.12 8.43
CA ASP A 238 -1.08 33.11 8.30
C ASP A 238 -0.36 33.60 9.55
N SER A 239 -0.90 34.63 10.21
CA SER A 239 -0.35 35.14 11.47
C SER A 239 -0.54 34.15 12.62
N VAL A 240 -1.67 33.43 12.64
CA VAL A 240 -1.95 32.39 13.62
C VAL A 240 -1.00 31.21 13.44
N VAL A 241 -0.82 30.74 12.21
CA VAL A 241 0.12 29.66 11.89
C VAL A 241 1.54 30.03 12.33
N ARG A 242 1.98 31.27 12.03
CA ARG A 242 3.27 31.78 12.46
C ARG A 242 3.41 31.83 13.99
N SER A 243 2.34 32.14 14.71
CA SER A 243 2.33 32.18 16.16
C SER A 243 2.36 30.79 16.81
N MET A 244 1.91 29.75 16.09
CA MET A 244 1.95 28.35 16.52
C MET A 244 3.32 27.69 16.30
N ALA A 245 4.16 28.29 15.46
CA ALA A 245 5.49 27.77 15.21
C ALA A 245 6.37 27.86 16.46
N THR A 246 7.32 26.95 16.56
CA THR A 246 8.36 26.98 17.61
C THR A 246 9.19 28.28 17.49
N PRO A 247 9.97 28.65 18.51
CA PRO A 247 10.89 29.80 18.42
C PRO A 247 11.87 29.73 17.23
N SER A 248 12.18 28.52 16.76
CA SER A 248 12.99 28.28 15.55
C SER A 248 12.20 28.48 14.24
N GLY A 249 10.89 28.73 14.30
CA GLY A 249 10.02 28.87 13.14
C GLY A 249 9.52 27.55 12.57
N ASP A 250 9.67 26.45 13.27
CA ASP A 250 9.25 25.12 12.83
C ASP A 250 7.83 24.78 13.30
N LEU A 251 7.03 24.29 12.37
CA LEU A 251 5.75 23.65 12.63
C LEU A 251 5.96 22.13 12.47
N VAL A 252 5.58 21.36 13.49
CA VAL A 252 5.75 19.91 13.47
C VAL A 252 4.39 19.25 13.27
N LEU A 253 4.28 18.48 12.20
CA LEU A 253 3.12 17.67 11.87
C LEU A 253 3.45 16.20 12.12
N LYS A 254 2.55 15.49 12.79
CA LYS A 254 2.66 14.04 12.97
C LYS A 254 2.03 13.33 11.78
N SER A 255 2.75 12.35 11.25
CA SER A 255 2.28 11.51 10.15
C SER A 255 2.73 10.06 10.34
N GLN A 256 2.26 9.20 9.46
CA GLN A 256 2.61 7.80 9.42
C GLN A 256 2.92 7.41 7.96
N GLY A 257 4.06 6.77 7.75
CA GLY A 257 4.50 6.34 6.43
C GLY A 257 4.69 4.83 6.32
N TRP A 258 4.94 4.40 5.10
CA TRP A 258 5.28 3.03 4.75
C TRP A 258 6.63 2.98 4.05
N ASN A 259 7.47 2.07 4.48
CA ASN A 259 8.71 1.74 3.79
C ASN A 259 8.62 0.31 3.24
N VAL A 260 9.00 0.12 1.99
CA VAL A 260 9.00 -1.17 1.32
C VAL A 260 10.43 -1.48 0.88
N THR A 261 10.94 -2.60 1.32
CA THR A 261 12.30 -3.06 0.98
C THR A 261 12.26 -4.51 0.55
N ASN A 262 12.82 -4.79 -0.61
CA ASN A 262 12.86 -6.12 -1.20
C ASN A 262 14.25 -6.73 -1.07
N VAL A 263 14.29 -8.02 -0.77
CA VAL A 263 15.50 -8.84 -0.79
C VAL A 263 15.22 -10.07 -1.64
N ASN A 264 16.19 -10.45 -2.46
CA ASN A 264 16.07 -11.63 -3.28
C ASN A 264 16.17 -12.90 -2.43
N PHE A 265 15.25 -13.84 -2.64
CA PHE A 265 15.25 -15.15 -2.00
C PHE A 265 15.72 -16.17 -3.04
N PRO A 266 16.93 -16.70 -2.92
CA PRO A 266 17.47 -17.59 -3.95
C PRO A 266 16.70 -18.91 -4.00
N ASN A 267 16.72 -19.55 -5.16
CA ASN A 267 16.25 -20.91 -5.32
C ASN A 267 17.12 -21.84 -4.47
N LEU A 268 16.50 -22.64 -3.59
CA LEU A 268 17.15 -23.53 -2.67
C LEU A 268 16.78 -24.98 -2.98
N ALA A 269 17.78 -25.80 -3.26
CA ALA A 269 17.60 -27.21 -3.58
C ALA A 269 17.19 -28.09 -2.37
N ALA A 270 17.25 -27.56 -1.15
CA ALA A 270 16.89 -28.25 0.09
C ALA A 270 16.30 -27.27 1.11
N ALA A 271 15.67 -27.81 2.15
CA ALA A 271 15.23 -27.02 3.30
C ALA A 271 16.41 -26.21 3.88
N THR A 272 16.20 -24.92 4.13
CA THR A 272 17.26 -23.99 4.50
C THR A 272 16.82 -23.08 5.63
N ASP A 273 17.78 -22.70 6.43
CA ASP A 273 17.65 -21.71 7.49
C ASP A 273 18.60 -20.53 7.13
N ALA A 274 18.03 -19.43 6.74
CA ALA A 274 18.77 -18.27 6.28
C ALA A 274 18.29 -16.96 6.92
N THR A 275 19.24 -16.04 7.15
CA THR A 275 18.92 -14.71 7.69
C THR A 275 19.12 -13.66 6.63
N TYR A 276 18.10 -12.85 6.42
CA TYR A 276 18.04 -11.77 5.44
C TYR A 276 18.14 -10.42 6.16
N ILE A 277 18.99 -9.53 5.63
CA ILE A 277 19.30 -8.24 6.24
C ILE A 277 18.60 -7.13 5.46
N TYR A 278 17.77 -6.35 6.16
CA TYR A 278 17.07 -5.20 5.62
C TYR A 278 17.68 -3.91 6.19
N ASN A 279 18.29 -3.12 5.31
CA ASN A 279 19.01 -1.90 5.69
C ASN A 279 18.05 -0.71 5.84
N VAL A 280 17.03 -0.87 6.64
CA VAL A 280 15.99 0.14 6.92
C VAL A 280 16.37 0.88 8.20
N ARG A 281 16.50 2.21 8.11
CA ARG A 281 16.92 3.09 9.20
C ARG A 281 15.77 4.02 9.61
N LEU A 282 14.95 3.56 10.54
CA LEU A 282 13.77 4.28 11.04
C LEU A 282 13.87 4.48 12.55
N SER A 283 13.41 5.63 13.03
CA SER A 283 13.41 5.95 14.46
C SER A 283 12.27 5.27 15.24
N SER A 284 11.16 5.00 14.57
CA SER A 284 9.95 4.48 15.20
C SER A 284 9.18 3.57 14.25
N ILE A 285 9.42 2.27 14.33
CA ILE A 285 8.72 1.25 13.57
C ILE A 285 7.55 0.76 14.40
N LYS A 286 6.33 0.92 13.89
CA LYS A 286 5.10 0.47 14.54
C LYS A 286 4.76 -0.97 14.26
N SER A 287 4.94 -1.39 13.02
CA SER A 287 4.72 -2.78 12.62
C SER A 287 5.60 -3.18 11.44
N LEU A 288 5.85 -4.47 11.34
CA LEU A 288 6.55 -5.08 10.22
C LEU A 288 5.68 -6.18 9.64
N VAL A 289 5.62 -6.23 8.31
CA VAL A 289 4.93 -7.30 7.59
C VAL A 289 5.87 -7.83 6.51
N LEU A 290 6.02 -9.13 6.46
CA LEU A 290 6.81 -9.84 5.46
C LEU A 290 5.89 -10.56 4.49
N GLN A 291 6.15 -10.38 3.21
CA GLN A 291 5.52 -11.11 2.11
C GLN A 291 6.58 -11.93 1.37
N LEU A 292 6.31 -13.20 1.16
CA LEU A 292 7.08 -14.05 0.29
C LEU A 292 6.35 -14.18 -1.03
N THR A 293 7.02 -13.80 -2.12
CA THR A 293 6.48 -13.93 -3.48
C THR A 293 7.33 -14.91 -4.26
N GLY A 294 6.70 -15.86 -4.95
CA GLY A 294 7.39 -16.73 -5.89
C GLY A 294 7.62 -16.01 -7.21
N GLU A 295 8.81 -16.13 -7.75
CA GLU A 295 9.06 -15.79 -9.15
C GLU A 295 8.84 -17.07 -9.96
N ALA A 296 7.65 -17.22 -10.52
CA ALA A 296 7.45 -18.29 -11.48
C ALA A 296 8.33 -18.01 -12.72
N GLY A 297 9.08 -18.99 -13.17
CA GLY A 297 9.90 -18.89 -14.39
C GLY A 297 9.10 -18.61 -15.65
N ASN A 298 7.77 -18.66 -15.56
CA ASN A 298 6.81 -18.13 -16.50
C ASN A 298 6.17 -16.88 -15.90
N LYS A 299 6.59 -15.72 -16.34
CA LYS A 299 6.04 -14.39 -16.00
C LYS A 299 4.52 -14.27 -16.22
N SER A 300 3.89 -15.30 -16.80
CA SER A 300 2.46 -15.34 -17.09
C SER A 300 1.58 -15.78 -15.93
N VAL A 301 2.08 -16.39 -14.86
CA VAL A 301 1.19 -17.12 -13.96
C VAL A 301 1.07 -16.54 -12.55
N ASN A 302 2.09 -16.02 -11.89
CA ASN A 302 1.93 -15.60 -10.49
C ASN A 302 2.88 -14.46 -10.11
N ALA A 303 2.82 -13.40 -10.81
CA ALA A 303 3.68 -12.27 -10.50
C ALA A 303 3.31 -11.59 -9.18
N GLY A 304 4.22 -11.56 -8.26
CA GLY A 304 4.45 -10.54 -7.26
C GLY A 304 3.36 -10.12 -6.28
N TYR A 305 2.10 -10.55 -6.48
CA TYR A 305 0.97 -10.17 -5.62
C TYR A 305 0.53 -11.28 -4.67
N ASP A 306 0.93 -12.52 -4.93
CA ASP A 306 0.61 -13.65 -4.06
C ASP A 306 1.57 -13.69 -2.88
N ALA A 307 1.04 -13.93 -1.68
CA ALA A 307 1.82 -14.13 -0.47
C ALA A 307 1.84 -15.60 -0.10
N MET A 308 3.02 -16.21 -0.12
CA MET A 308 3.21 -17.66 0.04
C MET A 308 3.69 -18.05 1.43
N LYS A 309 3.47 -19.31 1.80
CA LYS A 309 3.99 -19.90 3.04
C LYS A 309 5.46 -20.31 2.90
N VAL A 310 6.20 -20.28 4.00
CA VAL A 310 7.58 -20.79 4.07
C VAL A 310 7.67 -22.33 4.09
N GLY A 311 6.57 -23.01 3.82
CA GLY A 311 6.44 -24.47 3.88
C GLY A 311 5.53 -24.91 5.02
N THR A 312 5.29 -26.22 5.15
CA THR A 312 4.33 -26.77 6.12
C THR A 312 4.81 -26.74 7.58
N THR A 313 6.12 -26.80 7.80
CA THR A 313 6.76 -26.78 9.13
C THR A 313 7.78 -25.66 9.27
N GLY A 314 7.83 -24.75 8.29
CA GLY A 314 8.73 -23.60 8.27
C GLY A 314 8.42 -22.57 9.36
N SER A 315 9.29 -21.59 9.48
CA SER A 315 9.13 -20.51 10.45
C SER A 315 9.78 -19.22 10.00
N VAL A 316 9.26 -18.11 10.51
CA VAL A 316 9.80 -16.77 10.32
C VAL A 316 10.07 -16.13 11.67
N GLN A 317 11.26 -15.54 11.84
CA GLN A 317 11.65 -14.81 13.03
C GLN A 317 12.22 -13.45 12.66
N PHE A 318 11.66 -12.39 13.22
CA PHE A 318 12.19 -11.04 13.09
C PHE A 318 13.19 -10.75 14.20
N PHE A 319 14.19 -9.92 13.91
CA PHE A 319 15.14 -9.39 14.87
C PHE A 319 15.20 -7.87 14.72
N LEU A 320 14.92 -7.20 15.82
CA LEU A 320 15.01 -5.75 15.95
C LEU A 320 16.03 -5.42 17.04
N ALA A 321 16.98 -4.54 16.76
CA ALA A 321 18.07 -4.23 17.67
C ALA A 321 18.79 -5.50 18.21
N ASN A 322 18.99 -6.51 17.35
CA ASN A 322 19.56 -7.82 17.65
C ASN A 322 18.76 -8.66 18.67
N ARG A 323 17.50 -8.31 18.91
CA ARG A 323 16.59 -9.08 19.77
C ARG A 323 15.56 -9.79 18.91
N PRO A 324 15.24 -11.07 19.18
CA PRO A 324 14.14 -11.75 18.51
C PRO A 324 12.81 -11.09 18.90
N PHE A 325 11.97 -10.83 17.88
CA PHE A 325 10.67 -10.22 18.06
C PHE A 325 9.65 -10.90 17.13
N PRO A 326 8.59 -11.55 17.64
CA PRO A 326 8.35 -11.92 19.04
C PRO A 326 9.43 -12.88 19.58
N PRO A 327 9.49 -13.17 20.90
CA PRO A 327 10.50 -14.06 21.48
C PRO A 327 10.54 -15.46 20.86
N THR A 328 9.41 -15.94 20.38
CA THR A 328 9.26 -17.24 19.69
C THR A 328 9.02 -17.03 18.20
N PRO A 329 9.63 -17.86 17.32
CA PRO A 329 9.39 -17.76 15.88
C PRO A 329 7.91 -17.99 15.53
N LEU A 330 7.45 -17.30 14.48
CA LEU A 330 6.16 -17.55 13.86
C LEU A 330 6.25 -18.85 13.05
N ARG A 331 5.62 -19.92 13.54
CA ARG A 331 5.72 -21.27 12.97
C ARG A 331 4.46 -21.66 12.20
N GLU A 332 4.64 -22.28 11.04
CA GLU A 332 3.52 -22.80 10.23
C GLU A 332 2.76 -23.95 10.90
N THR A 333 3.38 -24.63 11.85
CA THR A 333 2.68 -25.62 12.70
C THR A 333 1.60 -24.99 13.60
N ASN A 334 1.61 -23.65 13.74
CA ASN A 334 0.60 -22.89 14.49
C ASN A 334 0.12 -21.68 13.66
N THR A 335 -0.57 -21.97 12.57
CA THR A 335 -1.09 -20.94 11.63
C THR A 335 -2.02 -19.94 12.30
N ALA A 336 -2.74 -20.35 13.34
CA ALA A 336 -3.62 -19.45 14.11
C ALA A 336 -2.81 -18.37 14.85
N ALA A 337 -1.66 -18.69 15.41
CA ALA A 337 -0.77 -17.72 16.05
C ALA A 337 -0.16 -16.76 15.03
N VAL A 338 0.24 -17.26 13.84
CA VAL A 338 0.74 -16.42 12.74
C VAL A 338 -0.32 -15.41 12.29
N LYS A 339 -1.56 -15.89 12.08
CA LYS A 339 -2.69 -15.02 11.69
C LYS A 339 -3.04 -14.01 12.79
N SER A 340 -2.96 -14.40 14.06
CA SER A 340 -3.18 -13.49 15.20
C SER A 340 -2.11 -12.41 15.28
N SER A 341 -0.85 -12.75 15.05
CA SER A 341 0.26 -11.80 15.01
C SER A 341 0.10 -10.79 13.88
N LEU A 342 -0.28 -11.24 12.68
CA LEU A 342 -0.59 -10.36 11.56
C LEU A 342 -1.75 -9.41 11.89
N ARG A 343 -2.80 -9.90 12.56
CA ARG A 343 -3.91 -9.06 13.00
C ARG A 343 -3.45 -7.92 13.90
N GLN A 344 -2.55 -8.21 14.84
CA GLN A 344 -1.98 -7.20 15.74
C GLN A 344 -1.11 -6.18 14.99
N ALA A 345 -0.46 -6.57 13.89
CA ALA A 345 0.33 -5.65 13.07
C ALA A 345 -0.50 -4.56 12.38
N PHE A 346 -1.80 -4.79 12.16
CA PHE A 346 -2.74 -3.84 11.54
C PHE A 346 -3.72 -3.19 12.54
N GLY A 347 -3.54 -3.39 13.82
CA GLY A 347 -4.36 -2.84 14.88
C GLY A 347 -3.55 -2.04 15.89
N GLU A 348 -4.24 -1.47 16.87
CA GLU A 348 -3.60 -0.90 18.03
C GLU A 348 -3.10 -2.01 18.96
N ALA A 349 -1.94 -1.81 19.59
CA ALA A 349 -1.25 -2.83 20.38
C ALA A 349 -2.09 -3.43 21.51
N HIS A 350 -3.09 -2.69 22.00
CA HIS A 350 -3.88 -3.08 23.18
C HIS A 350 -5.39 -3.20 22.89
N ASP A 351 -5.84 -2.93 21.68
CA ASP A 351 -7.25 -3.06 21.31
C ASP A 351 -7.47 -4.26 20.40
N ILE A 352 -7.86 -5.39 21.00
CA ILE A 352 -8.14 -6.63 20.28
C ILE A 352 -9.39 -6.54 19.38
N TYR A 353 -10.26 -5.58 19.60
CA TYR A 353 -11.47 -5.41 18.81
C TYR A 353 -11.25 -4.46 17.61
N SER A 354 -10.33 -3.51 17.70
CA SER A 354 -9.99 -2.63 16.59
C SER A 354 -9.00 -3.27 15.61
N SER A 355 -8.26 -4.30 16.06
CA SER A 355 -7.31 -5.00 15.21
C SER A 355 -8.05 -5.84 14.16
N ARG A 356 -7.80 -5.57 12.88
CA ARG A 356 -8.47 -6.25 11.76
C ARG A 356 -7.53 -7.19 11.03
N ASN A 357 -8.05 -8.33 10.64
CA ASN A 357 -7.49 -9.19 9.61
C ASN A 357 -8.67 -9.77 8.84
N ALA A 358 -8.92 -9.21 7.69
CA ALA A 358 -10.07 -9.54 6.84
C ALA A 358 -9.78 -10.70 5.87
N ILE A 359 -8.57 -11.27 5.89
CA ILE A 359 -8.20 -12.37 4.99
C ILE A 359 -9.05 -13.60 5.32
N PRO A 360 -9.84 -14.14 4.37
CA PRO A 360 -10.59 -15.37 4.55
C PRO A 360 -9.69 -16.56 4.89
N THR A 361 -10.19 -17.49 5.69
CA THR A 361 -9.42 -18.69 6.08
C THR A 361 -9.03 -19.52 4.85
N THR A 362 -9.89 -19.58 3.85
CA THR A 362 -9.64 -20.27 2.58
C THR A 362 -8.43 -19.69 1.85
N GLN A 363 -8.30 -18.39 1.73
CA GLN A 363 -7.14 -17.73 1.10
C GLN A 363 -5.88 -17.84 1.97
N TRP A 364 -6.04 -17.84 3.29
CA TRP A 364 -4.94 -18.00 4.22
C TRP A 364 -4.38 -19.41 4.22
N GLU A 365 -5.22 -20.43 4.26
CA GLU A 365 -4.81 -21.84 4.37
C GLU A 365 -4.46 -22.46 3.01
N SER A 366 -5.09 -22.01 1.92
CA SER A 366 -4.82 -22.48 0.57
C SER A 366 -3.56 -21.86 -0.03
N ALA A 367 -2.91 -20.93 0.67
CA ALA A 367 -1.66 -20.36 0.22
C ALA A 367 -0.67 -21.47 -0.11
N ALA A 368 -0.36 -21.61 -1.41
CA ALA A 368 0.56 -22.64 -1.89
C ALA A 368 1.91 -22.48 -1.18
N ASN A 369 2.55 -23.60 -0.91
CA ASN A 369 3.96 -23.58 -0.52
C ASN A 369 4.76 -22.94 -1.66
N LEU A 370 5.89 -22.30 -1.34
CA LEU A 370 6.84 -21.75 -2.32
C LEU A 370 7.18 -22.66 -3.51
N LEU A 371 6.78 -23.91 -3.45
CA LEU A 371 7.14 -24.97 -4.38
C LEU A 371 6.08 -25.28 -5.43
N GLN A 372 4.86 -24.83 -5.27
CA GLN A 372 3.81 -25.06 -6.28
C GLN A 372 3.52 -23.78 -7.05
N ALA A 373 4.40 -23.48 -7.99
CA ALA A 373 3.98 -22.75 -9.17
C ALA A 373 2.93 -23.62 -9.87
N ASP A 374 1.67 -23.25 -9.73
CA ASP A 374 0.60 -23.94 -10.48
C ASP A 374 0.81 -23.60 -11.95
N SER A 375 1.41 -24.56 -12.66
CA SER A 375 1.74 -24.45 -14.09
C SER A 375 0.52 -24.53 -14.99
N THR A 376 -0.66 -24.77 -14.42
CA THR A 376 -1.91 -24.87 -15.18
C THR A 376 -2.65 -23.54 -15.15
N ALA A 377 -2.49 -22.78 -16.22
CA ALA A 377 -3.11 -21.48 -16.48
C ALA A 377 -4.66 -21.49 -16.49
N SER A 378 -5.32 -22.58 -16.21
CA SER A 378 -6.76 -22.75 -16.27
C SER A 378 -7.45 -22.70 -14.90
N SER A 379 -6.75 -22.84 -13.80
CA SER A 379 -7.35 -22.71 -12.49
C SER A 379 -7.26 -21.28 -11.98
N VAL A 380 -8.41 -20.66 -11.85
CA VAL A 380 -8.61 -19.39 -11.17
C VAL A 380 -8.52 -19.67 -9.68
N THR A 381 -7.34 -19.91 -9.18
CA THR A 381 -7.15 -20.00 -7.74
C THR A 381 -7.17 -18.61 -7.15
N ALA A 382 -7.89 -18.46 -6.05
CA ALA A 382 -7.84 -17.25 -5.25
C ALA A 382 -6.38 -16.91 -4.91
N PRO A 383 -5.98 -15.62 -4.94
CA PRO A 383 -4.62 -15.23 -4.65
C PRO A 383 -4.22 -15.73 -3.26
N ALA A 384 -3.02 -16.26 -3.12
CA ALA A 384 -2.48 -16.64 -1.83
C ALA A 384 -2.25 -15.38 -0.98
N CYS A 385 -2.77 -15.37 0.24
CA CYS A 385 -2.71 -14.22 1.14
C CYS A 385 -2.12 -14.58 2.50
N HIS A 386 -0.93 -15.19 2.52
CA HIS A 386 -0.26 -15.61 3.75
C HIS A 386 0.90 -14.67 4.10
N PHE A 387 0.63 -13.67 4.93
CA PHE A 387 1.61 -12.68 5.37
C PHE A 387 2.09 -12.97 6.79
N TYR A 388 3.35 -12.62 7.09
CA TYR A 388 3.91 -12.69 8.43
C TYR A 388 4.01 -11.28 8.99
N GLY A 389 3.25 -10.97 10.03
CA GLY A 389 3.22 -9.63 10.60
C GLY A 389 3.50 -9.63 12.09
N ILE A 390 4.14 -8.57 12.57
CA ILE A 390 4.40 -8.30 13.99
C ILE A 390 4.08 -6.86 14.33
N ASN A 391 3.54 -6.65 15.52
CA ASN A 391 3.37 -5.31 16.09
C ASN A 391 4.59 -4.99 16.97
N THR A 392 5.22 -3.85 16.74
CA THR A 392 6.39 -3.36 17.48
C THR A 392 6.11 -2.05 18.21
N GLU A 393 4.85 -1.60 18.20
CA GLU A 393 4.41 -0.41 18.92
C GLU A 393 4.47 -0.64 20.43
N LYS A 394 5.20 0.24 21.14
CA LYS A 394 5.38 0.13 22.59
C LYS A 394 4.20 0.69 23.37
N LEU A 395 3.62 1.76 22.86
CA LEU A 395 2.52 2.46 23.49
C LEU A 395 1.62 3.08 22.45
N SER A 396 0.41 2.56 22.33
CA SER A 396 -0.62 3.13 21.47
C SER A 396 -1.24 4.34 22.16
N SER A 397 -0.85 5.53 21.75
CA SER A 397 -1.42 6.79 22.26
C SER A 397 -1.27 7.88 21.22
N ASN A 398 -2.34 8.62 20.98
CA ASN A 398 -2.29 9.83 20.14
C ASN A 398 -1.41 10.96 20.73
N GLN A 399 -1.01 10.83 21.99
CA GLN A 399 -0.14 11.80 22.68
C GLN A 399 1.35 11.48 22.54
N VAL A 400 1.71 10.27 22.08
CA VAL A 400 3.10 9.86 21.89
C VAL A 400 3.50 10.12 20.44
N MET A 401 4.57 10.88 20.25
CA MET A 401 5.04 11.25 18.91
C MET A 401 5.70 10.07 18.18
N LEU A 402 6.47 9.25 18.88
CA LEU A 402 7.20 8.11 18.33
C LEU A 402 6.95 6.90 19.23
N SER A 403 6.06 6.02 18.82
CA SER A 403 5.56 4.92 19.65
C SER A 403 6.24 3.57 19.37
N GLY A 404 6.98 3.46 18.27
CA GLY A 404 7.55 2.22 17.77
C GLY A 404 8.95 1.89 18.27
N GLU A 405 9.52 0.81 17.71
CA GLU A 405 10.90 0.38 17.95
C GLU A 405 11.85 1.04 16.93
N SER A 406 13.11 1.32 17.33
CA SER A 406 14.08 1.97 16.46
C SER A 406 14.99 0.96 15.75
N SER A 407 15.25 1.19 14.45
CA SER A 407 16.27 0.48 13.68
C SER A 407 17.42 1.36 13.20
N GLN A 408 17.58 2.56 13.75
CA GLN A 408 18.61 3.50 13.29
C GLN A 408 20.04 2.97 13.44
N LEU A 409 20.32 2.26 14.53
CA LEU A 409 21.67 1.77 14.84
C LEU A 409 21.94 0.37 14.29
N THR A 410 20.91 -0.44 14.14
CA THR A 410 21.01 -1.85 13.71
C THR A 410 20.03 -2.16 12.61
N PRO A 411 20.41 -2.91 11.57
CA PRO A 411 19.48 -3.32 10.52
C PRO A 411 18.39 -4.25 11.11
N ILE A 412 17.29 -4.36 10.37
CA ILE A 412 16.27 -5.36 10.63
C ILE A 412 16.74 -6.67 10.01
N ASN A 413 16.79 -7.73 10.80
CA ASN A 413 17.10 -9.05 10.30
C ASN A 413 15.86 -9.93 10.34
N VAL A 414 15.66 -10.73 9.29
CA VAL A 414 14.58 -11.71 9.22
C VAL A 414 15.17 -13.07 8.93
N ARG A 415 15.01 -14.00 9.87
CA ARG A 415 15.42 -15.39 9.71
C ARG A 415 14.24 -16.17 9.15
N VAL A 416 14.44 -16.82 8.04
CA VAL A 416 13.45 -17.67 7.37
C VAL A 416 13.97 -19.10 7.36
N ASN A 417 13.18 -19.99 7.94
CA ASN A 417 13.41 -21.43 7.90
C ASN A 417 12.37 -22.05 6.98
N THR A 418 12.81 -22.66 5.89
CA THR A 418 11.95 -23.38 4.96
C THR A 418 11.93 -24.85 5.27
N SER A 419 10.77 -25.48 5.25
CA SER A 419 10.64 -26.93 5.54
C SER A 419 10.92 -27.83 4.34
N SER A 420 11.07 -27.25 3.16
CA SER A 420 11.29 -27.99 1.91
C SER A 420 12.11 -27.15 0.93
N ALA A 421 12.60 -27.77 -0.13
CA ALA A 421 13.29 -27.08 -1.22
C ALA A 421 12.39 -26.03 -1.87
N THR A 422 12.98 -24.96 -2.36
CA THR A 422 12.30 -23.93 -3.16
C THR A 422 12.76 -24.09 -4.60
N GLU A 423 11.83 -24.32 -5.52
CA GLU A 423 12.16 -24.54 -6.94
C GLU A 423 12.28 -23.26 -7.77
N ALA A 424 11.76 -22.14 -7.25
CA ALA A 424 11.79 -20.86 -7.92
C ALA A 424 12.45 -19.78 -7.06
N ALA A 425 13.17 -18.88 -7.68
CA ALA A 425 13.59 -17.65 -7.04
C ALA A 425 12.36 -16.92 -6.51
N ALA A 426 12.48 -16.37 -5.32
CA ALA A 426 11.41 -15.64 -4.67
C ALA A 426 11.93 -14.27 -4.23
N THR A 427 11.03 -13.35 -4.00
CA THR A 427 11.32 -12.06 -3.40
C THR A 427 10.73 -12.02 -1.99
N LEU A 428 11.53 -11.56 -1.04
CA LEU A 428 11.09 -11.23 0.31
C LEU A 428 10.87 -9.73 0.40
N SER A 429 9.61 -9.33 0.46
CA SER A 429 9.23 -7.92 0.62
C SER A 429 8.92 -7.64 2.07
N LEU A 430 9.68 -6.73 2.68
CA LEU A 430 9.45 -6.25 4.04
C LEU A 430 8.76 -4.88 3.97
N TYR A 431 7.57 -4.82 4.55
CA TYR A 431 6.79 -3.61 4.72
C TYR A 431 6.93 -3.13 6.16
N ALA A 432 7.43 -1.93 6.35
CA ALA A 432 7.55 -1.30 7.66
C ALA A 432 6.61 -0.10 7.76
N VAL A 433 5.73 -0.11 8.75
CA VAL A 433 4.93 1.06 9.14
C VAL A 433 5.75 1.85 10.15
N TYR A 434 5.88 3.15 9.94
CA TYR A 434 6.68 4.00 10.82
C TYR A 434 5.98 5.32 11.12
N ASP A 435 6.27 5.87 12.31
CA ASP A 435 5.89 7.23 12.65
C ASP A 435 6.86 8.21 11.98
N ALA A 436 6.35 9.26 11.40
CA ALA A 436 7.10 10.35 10.80
C ALA A 436 6.71 11.70 11.41
N LEU A 437 7.71 12.54 11.64
CA LEU A 437 7.52 13.93 12.03
C LEU A 437 7.96 14.82 10.88
N ILE A 438 7.01 15.56 10.33
CA ILE A 438 7.26 16.53 9.27
C ILE A 438 7.50 17.87 9.94
N ALA A 439 8.73 18.34 9.92
CA ALA A 439 9.11 19.67 10.39
C ALA A 439 9.09 20.65 9.22
N LEU A 440 8.15 21.56 9.25
CA LEU A 440 8.00 22.64 8.26
C LEU A 440 8.55 23.93 8.84
N ASN A 441 9.62 24.47 8.30
CA ASN A 441 10.12 25.78 8.65
C ASN A 441 9.37 26.86 7.85
N ILE A 442 8.55 27.64 8.54
CA ILE A 442 7.65 28.62 7.94
C ILE A 442 8.45 29.77 7.25
N ASN A 443 9.62 30.11 7.79
CA ASN A 443 10.42 31.24 7.31
C ASN A 443 11.18 30.87 6.03
N SER A 444 11.83 29.70 6.01
CA SER A 444 12.59 29.21 4.85
C SER A 444 11.76 28.42 3.85
N ARG A 445 10.51 28.04 4.22
CA ARG A 445 9.63 27.12 3.46
C ARG A 445 10.28 25.77 3.18
N GLN A 446 11.23 25.39 3.99
CA GLN A 446 11.89 24.09 3.89
C GLN A 446 11.13 23.06 4.74
N VAL A 447 11.10 21.85 4.25
CA VAL A 447 10.49 20.70 4.93
C VAL A 447 11.54 19.66 5.18
N ALA A 448 11.58 19.15 6.40
CA ALA A 448 12.43 18.02 6.78
C ALA A 448 11.55 16.93 7.40
N VAL A 449 11.86 15.67 7.12
CA VAL A 449 11.21 14.53 7.75
C VAL A 449 12.18 13.87 8.69
N ARG A 450 11.72 13.64 9.91
CA ARG A 450 12.37 12.74 10.87
C ARG A 450 11.62 11.42 10.87
N VAL A 451 12.29 10.39 10.41
CA VAL A 451 11.79 9.01 10.32
C VAL A 451 12.60 8.08 11.20
#